data_1b9e2a34e0b69bab70de10802f8884d0
#
_entry.id   1b9e2a34e0b69bab70de10802f8884d0
#
_cell.length_a   1.000
_cell.length_b   1.000
_cell.length_c   1.000
_cell.angle_alpha   90.00
_cell.angle_beta   90.00
_cell.angle_gamma   90.00
#
_symmetry.space_group_name_H-M   'P 1'
#
loop_
_entity.id
_entity.type
_entity.pdbx_description
1 polymer ?
#
loop_
_entity_poly.entity_id
_entity_poly.type
_entity_poly.pdbx_seq_one_letter_code
_entity_poly.pdbx_strand_id
1 'polypeptide(L)'
;MNRLLTALLLLFLTACEKPQPANHAEPAAAAPPGLTDWPITRGSPSLQGRVAAALPKAPVIEWTFPLESPGTAEAAVADGAILVGDALGILYCIDFESHKLSWKMETGDTIQAAPAISNGKVFVGSGDKHFYALDLKTGEKLWKIEGGDKFSSAPTIVASPDGKTEWLLVNGYDGITRCLVAETGAIVWTYQTQDYINGTPAIIDDRFIAFGGCDTSIHIINLADGKPVNKVATESPITNSVATSGTTIYCGNHANQVIAAEAEGKEPTWIHEGGDFPFFTAPAVDDQHVYIGSRDKSLHAVKRSDGAAAWKFKTGGRVESSPIAFDDGIVFGSSDGRLYAANPADGSELWRLDLGEDLSASPVYAHGCIIIAGGDGTLFVISENHP
;
A
#
# COMPACT_ATOMS: atom_id res chain seq x y z
N MET A 1 34.83 43.12 -80.68
CA MET A 1 34.74 41.61 -80.75
C MET A 1 34.30 41.13 -79.39
N ASN A 2 33.02 40.64 -79.40
CA ASN A 2 32.26 40.23 -78.24
C ASN A 2 32.78 38.97 -77.62
N ARG A 3 32.75 38.85 -76.34
CA ARG A 3 32.44 37.61 -75.63
C ARG A 3 31.57 37.89 -74.35
N LEU A 4 30.30 37.45 -74.45
CA LEU A 4 29.36 37.35 -73.34
C LEU A 4 29.92 36.35 -72.32
N LEU A 5 29.88 36.70 -71.04
CA LEU A 5 29.94 35.77 -69.89
C LEU A 5 28.54 35.66 -69.27
N THR A 6 27.94 34.49 -69.38
CA THR A 6 26.66 34.14 -68.75
C THR A 6 26.96 33.71 -67.32
N ALA A 7 26.47 34.46 -66.35
CA ALA A 7 26.53 34.06 -64.94
C ALA A 7 25.36 33.12 -64.62
N LEU A 8 25.67 31.91 -64.18
CA LEU A 8 24.71 30.89 -63.72
C LEU A 8 24.42 31.12 -62.23
N LEU A 9 23.21 31.54 -61.91
CA LEU A 9 22.73 31.73 -60.54
C LEU A 9 22.27 30.40 -59.97
N LEU A 10 23.02 29.74 -59.07
CA LEU A 10 22.58 28.59 -58.31
C LEU A 10 21.75 29.03 -57.10
N LEU A 11 20.44 28.78 -57.16
CA LEU A 11 19.56 28.87 -56.01
C LEU A 11 19.80 27.65 -55.10
N PHE A 12 20.31 27.86 -53.89
CA PHE A 12 20.26 26.87 -52.81
C PHE A 12 18.87 26.93 -52.17
N LEU A 13 18.05 25.91 -52.45
CA LEU A 13 16.86 25.60 -51.68
C LEU A 13 17.27 24.92 -50.37
N THR A 14 17.28 25.62 -49.25
CA THR A 14 17.35 25.03 -47.93
C THR A 14 16.02 24.41 -47.61
N ALA A 15 15.94 23.08 -47.66
CA ALA A 15 14.79 22.32 -47.15
C ALA A 15 14.71 22.50 -45.64
N CYS A 16 13.63 23.09 -45.17
CA CYS A 16 13.30 23.17 -43.78
C CYS A 16 12.85 21.76 -43.31
N GLU A 17 13.75 20.99 -42.71
CA GLU A 17 13.36 19.73 -42.02
C GLU A 17 12.44 20.05 -40.85
N LYS A 18 11.23 19.51 -40.88
CA LYS A 18 10.33 19.51 -39.74
C LYS A 18 10.94 18.68 -38.63
N PRO A 19 10.89 19.14 -37.35
CA PRO A 19 11.33 18.31 -36.25
C PRO A 19 10.51 17.03 -36.20
N GLN A 20 11.19 15.89 -36.18
CA GLN A 20 10.60 14.57 -35.94
C GLN A 20 9.96 14.56 -34.53
N PRO A 21 8.73 14.06 -34.36
CA PRO A 21 8.15 13.94 -33.02
C PRO A 21 9.03 13.01 -32.18
N ALA A 22 9.30 13.44 -30.94
CA ALA A 22 10.01 12.64 -29.97
C ALA A 22 9.36 11.26 -29.85
N ASN A 23 10.17 10.22 -29.98
CA ASN A 23 9.80 8.86 -29.66
C ASN A 23 9.30 8.85 -28.19
N HIS A 24 7.98 8.81 -28.01
CA HIS A 24 7.42 8.36 -26.75
C HIS A 24 7.85 6.90 -26.58
N ALA A 25 8.65 6.61 -25.56
CA ALA A 25 8.93 5.25 -25.16
C ALA A 25 7.58 4.55 -24.99
N GLU A 26 7.36 3.45 -25.71
CA GLU A 26 6.23 2.58 -25.48
C GLU A 26 6.23 2.22 -23.98
N PRO A 27 5.06 2.30 -23.31
CA PRO A 27 4.97 1.81 -21.93
C PRO A 27 5.43 0.36 -21.93
N ALA A 28 6.30 0.02 -20.97
CA ALA A 28 6.79 -1.34 -20.78
C ALA A 28 5.61 -2.30 -20.86
N ALA A 29 5.73 -3.37 -21.66
CA ALA A 29 4.70 -4.37 -21.82
C ALA A 29 4.25 -4.82 -20.43
N ALA A 30 2.93 -4.80 -20.19
CA ALA A 30 2.35 -5.31 -18.96
C ALA A 30 2.89 -6.73 -18.70
N ALA A 31 3.32 -7.01 -17.47
CA ALA A 31 3.75 -8.33 -17.05
C ALA A 31 2.66 -9.35 -17.42
N PRO A 32 3.01 -10.60 -17.78
CA PRO A 32 2.02 -11.61 -18.10
C PRO A 32 1.06 -11.78 -16.92
N PRO A 33 -0.25 -12.00 -17.16
CA PRO A 33 -1.22 -12.18 -16.10
C PRO A 33 -0.80 -13.37 -15.22
N GLY A 34 -0.60 -13.12 -13.93
CA GLY A 34 -0.23 -14.11 -12.92
C GLY A 34 1.07 -13.89 -12.16
N LEU A 35 1.91 -12.93 -12.57
CA LEU A 35 3.19 -12.64 -11.90
C LEU A 35 3.24 -11.16 -11.48
N THR A 36 2.32 -10.75 -10.60
CA THR A 36 2.36 -9.41 -9.99
C THR A 36 3.02 -9.50 -8.63
N ASP A 37 4.05 -8.69 -8.42
CA ASP A 37 4.64 -8.48 -7.09
C ASP A 37 3.71 -7.62 -6.22
N TRP A 38 3.92 -7.72 -4.89
CA TRP A 38 3.30 -6.86 -3.87
C TRP A 38 4.40 -6.24 -3.01
N PRO A 39 5.21 -5.33 -3.58
CA PRO A 39 6.45 -4.87 -2.95
C PRO A 39 6.26 -3.91 -1.78
N ILE A 40 5.09 -3.30 -1.67
CA ILE A 40 4.72 -2.32 -0.63
C ILE A 40 3.31 -2.61 -0.11
N THR A 41 3.02 -2.10 1.08
CA THR A 41 1.70 -2.23 1.68
C THR A 41 0.60 -1.76 0.71
N ARG A 42 -0.54 -2.46 0.70
CA ARG A 42 -1.69 -2.21 -0.16
C ARG A 42 -1.40 -2.26 -1.67
N GLY A 43 -0.22 -2.77 -2.08
CA GLY A 43 0.17 -3.07 -3.47
C GLY A 43 0.54 -1.88 -4.34
N SER A 44 0.29 -0.64 -3.89
CA SER A 44 0.59 0.56 -4.68
C SER A 44 0.79 1.79 -3.80
N PRO A 45 1.48 2.85 -4.26
CA PRO A 45 1.66 4.09 -3.51
C PRO A 45 0.36 4.83 -3.19
N SER A 46 -0.72 4.58 -3.93
CA SER A 46 -2.07 5.11 -3.64
C SER A 46 -2.82 4.30 -2.57
N LEU A 47 -2.25 3.20 -2.10
CA LEU A 47 -2.75 2.32 -1.04
C LEU A 47 -4.18 1.79 -1.27
N GLN A 48 -4.58 1.59 -2.52
CA GLN A 48 -5.94 1.20 -2.88
C GLN A 48 -6.28 -0.25 -2.50
N GLY A 49 -5.28 -1.10 -2.24
CA GLY A 49 -5.55 -2.53 -1.99
C GLY A 49 -6.24 -3.21 -3.16
N ARG A 50 -5.92 -2.80 -4.40
CA ARG A 50 -6.53 -3.31 -5.62
C ARG A 50 -5.58 -4.24 -6.36
N VAL A 51 -6.14 -5.32 -6.88
CA VAL A 51 -5.47 -6.32 -7.70
C VAL A 51 -6.15 -6.38 -9.06
N ALA A 52 -5.40 -6.13 -10.12
CA ALA A 52 -5.88 -6.29 -11.51
C ALA A 52 -5.75 -7.77 -11.94
N ALA A 53 -6.52 -8.63 -11.31
CA ALA A 53 -6.58 -10.06 -11.59
C ALA A 53 -7.95 -10.63 -11.19
N ALA A 54 -8.29 -11.79 -11.73
CA ALA A 54 -9.45 -12.55 -11.28
C ALA A 54 -9.16 -13.21 -9.92
N LEU A 55 -10.18 -13.29 -9.09
CA LEU A 55 -10.14 -13.96 -7.80
C LEU A 55 -9.95 -15.48 -7.96
N PRO A 56 -9.09 -16.16 -7.18
CA PRO A 56 -9.09 -17.62 -7.08
C PRO A 56 -10.48 -18.15 -6.72
N LYS A 57 -11.02 -19.10 -7.51
CA LYS A 57 -12.40 -19.61 -7.34
C LYS A 57 -12.50 -20.77 -6.37
N ALA A 58 -11.46 -21.57 -6.27
CA ALA A 58 -11.38 -22.74 -5.39
C ALA A 58 -10.06 -22.69 -4.60
N PRO A 59 -9.89 -21.73 -3.67
CA PRO A 59 -8.63 -21.54 -2.96
C PRO A 59 -8.33 -22.73 -2.04
N VAL A 60 -7.05 -23.14 -2.02
CA VAL A 60 -6.52 -24.16 -1.11
C VAL A 60 -5.23 -23.65 -0.47
N ILE A 61 -4.93 -24.10 0.74
CA ILE A 61 -3.62 -23.88 1.34
C ILE A 61 -2.60 -24.66 0.53
N GLU A 62 -1.71 -23.94 -0.15
CA GLU A 62 -0.63 -24.56 -0.92
C GLU A 62 0.50 -24.98 0.00
N TRP A 63 0.94 -24.06 0.87
CA TRP A 63 1.92 -24.34 1.91
C TRP A 63 1.81 -23.34 3.06
N THR A 64 2.50 -23.64 4.15
CA THR A 64 2.59 -22.77 5.32
C THR A 64 4.02 -22.62 5.78
N PHE A 65 4.32 -21.52 6.49
CA PHE A 65 5.60 -21.30 7.13
C PHE A 65 5.40 -20.87 8.59
N PRO A 66 6.09 -21.51 9.56
CA PRO A 66 5.98 -21.14 10.96
C PRO A 66 6.85 -19.90 11.28
N LEU A 67 6.24 -18.88 11.84
CA LEU A 67 6.91 -17.75 12.48
C LEU A 67 7.09 -18.07 13.98
N GLU A 68 8.00 -17.40 14.66
CA GLU A 68 8.23 -17.61 16.10
C GLU A 68 7.16 -16.98 16.99
N SER A 69 6.35 -16.07 16.41
CA SER A 69 5.30 -15.31 17.10
C SER A 69 4.22 -14.90 16.09
N PRO A 70 3.04 -14.43 16.53
CA PRO A 70 2.03 -13.89 15.64
C PRO A 70 2.60 -12.93 14.61
N GLY A 71 2.25 -13.15 13.34
CA GLY A 71 2.52 -12.20 12.28
C GLY A 71 1.66 -10.96 12.48
N THR A 72 2.27 -9.81 12.67
CA THR A 72 1.58 -8.55 13.02
C THR A 72 1.44 -7.61 11.84
N ALA A 73 2.18 -7.87 10.76
CA ALA A 73 2.26 -7.01 9.59
C ALA A 73 1.70 -7.70 8.34
N GLU A 74 1.23 -6.90 7.40
CA GLU A 74 1.03 -7.31 6.01
C GLU A 74 2.39 -7.74 5.42
N ALA A 75 2.43 -8.82 4.65
CA ALA A 75 3.65 -9.24 3.98
C ALA A 75 4.01 -8.33 2.81
N ALA A 76 5.27 -8.32 2.38
CA ALA A 76 5.70 -7.80 1.09
C ALA A 76 6.28 -8.93 0.25
N VAL A 77 6.00 -8.93 -1.05
CA VAL A 77 6.45 -9.97 -1.99
C VAL A 77 7.01 -9.32 -3.24
N ALA A 78 8.28 -9.54 -3.50
CA ALA A 78 8.94 -9.14 -4.75
C ALA A 78 10.28 -9.87 -4.91
N ASP A 79 10.79 -9.91 -6.12
CA ASP A 79 12.10 -10.49 -6.45
C ASP A 79 12.25 -11.94 -5.94
N GLY A 80 11.15 -12.72 -5.90
CA GLY A 80 11.13 -14.09 -5.41
C GLY A 80 11.20 -14.23 -3.88
N ALA A 81 11.07 -13.15 -3.12
CA ALA A 81 11.09 -13.15 -1.66
C ALA A 81 9.74 -12.78 -1.06
N ILE A 82 9.37 -13.43 0.05
CA ILE A 82 8.30 -13.02 0.95
C ILE A 82 8.95 -12.45 2.21
N LEU A 83 8.60 -11.23 2.54
CA LEU A 83 9.01 -10.57 3.78
C LEU A 83 7.83 -10.42 4.73
N VAL A 84 7.99 -10.83 5.97
CA VAL A 84 6.96 -10.68 7.01
C VAL A 84 7.62 -10.41 8.36
N GLY A 85 7.03 -9.51 9.14
CA GLY A 85 7.44 -9.19 10.50
C GLY A 85 6.53 -9.83 11.53
N ASP A 86 7.05 -10.10 12.72
CA ASP A 86 6.31 -10.68 13.83
C ASP A 86 6.30 -9.81 15.10
N ALA A 87 5.54 -10.26 16.12
CA ALA A 87 5.39 -9.55 17.39
C ALA A 87 6.65 -9.58 18.26
N LEU A 88 7.60 -10.45 18.01
CA LEU A 88 8.91 -10.47 18.68
C LEU A 88 9.93 -9.54 18.03
N GLY A 89 9.56 -8.89 16.92
CA GLY A 89 10.46 -8.00 16.18
C GLY A 89 11.39 -8.73 15.22
N ILE A 90 11.01 -9.91 14.78
CA ILE A 90 11.77 -10.68 13.80
C ILE A 90 11.19 -10.41 12.41
N LEU A 91 12.05 -9.98 11.49
CA LEU A 91 11.78 -9.91 10.07
C LEU A 91 12.28 -11.17 9.40
N TYR A 92 11.39 -11.88 8.72
CA TYR A 92 11.71 -13.10 7.96
C TYR A 92 11.78 -12.76 6.47
N CYS A 93 12.77 -13.31 5.78
CA CYS A 93 12.82 -13.40 4.34
C CYS A 93 12.72 -14.87 3.94
N ILE A 94 11.64 -15.21 3.26
CA ILE A 94 11.33 -16.58 2.83
C ILE A 94 11.42 -16.60 1.30
N ASP A 95 12.13 -17.55 0.76
CA ASP A 95 12.22 -17.75 -0.68
C ASP A 95 10.89 -18.34 -1.19
N PHE A 96 10.28 -17.64 -2.14
CA PHE A 96 8.93 -17.96 -2.62
C PHE A 96 8.87 -19.32 -3.33
N GLU A 97 9.91 -19.69 -4.09
CA GLU A 97 9.93 -20.92 -4.89
C GLU A 97 10.28 -22.15 -4.06
N SER A 98 11.29 -22.04 -3.19
CA SER A 98 11.73 -23.18 -2.36
C SER A 98 10.98 -23.30 -1.04
N HIS A 99 10.18 -22.32 -0.64
CA HIS A 99 9.43 -22.23 0.62
C HIS A 99 10.33 -22.26 1.87
N LYS A 100 11.60 -21.88 1.74
CA LYS A 100 12.59 -21.93 2.82
C LYS A 100 12.96 -20.56 3.32
N LEU A 101 13.32 -20.49 4.59
CA LEU A 101 13.93 -19.30 5.18
C LEU A 101 15.27 -19.01 4.48
N SER A 102 15.37 -17.84 3.87
CA SER A 102 16.62 -17.31 3.32
C SER A 102 17.46 -16.67 4.43
N TRP A 103 16.85 -15.80 5.19
CA TRP A 103 17.44 -15.15 6.37
C TRP A 103 16.36 -14.59 7.29
N LYS A 104 16.73 -14.29 8.53
CA LYS A 104 15.94 -13.52 9.46
C LYS A 104 16.79 -12.45 10.13
N MET A 105 16.17 -11.32 10.52
CA MET A 105 16.81 -10.23 11.22
C MET A 105 15.96 -9.82 12.43
N GLU A 106 16.61 -9.72 13.58
CA GLU A 106 15.96 -9.28 14.81
C GLU A 106 16.14 -7.78 15.02
N THR A 107 15.04 -7.10 15.33
CA THR A 107 15.01 -5.73 15.84
C THR A 107 14.91 -5.75 17.37
N GLY A 108 14.86 -4.59 18.00
CA GLY A 108 14.74 -4.52 19.46
C GLY A 108 13.32 -4.62 20.01
N ASP A 109 12.28 -4.57 19.15
CA ASP A 109 10.87 -4.60 19.51
C ASP A 109 10.02 -4.97 18.27
N THR A 110 8.72 -5.18 18.47
CA THR A 110 7.76 -5.65 17.45
C THR A 110 7.88 -4.93 16.10
N ILE A 111 7.67 -5.69 15.01
CA ILE A 111 7.52 -5.16 13.65
C ILE A 111 6.02 -5.13 13.32
N GLN A 112 5.37 -3.99 13.53
CA GLN A 112 3.95 -3.77 13.23
C GLN A 112 3.72 -3.26 11.81
N ALA A 113 4.74 -2.67 11.19
CA ALA A 113 4.70 -2.12 9.85
C ALA A 113 4.97 -3.20 8.80
N ALA A 114 4.22 -3.18 7.71
CA ALA A 114 4.59 -3.97 6.54
C ALA A 114 5.97 -3.54 6.03
N PRO A 115 6.86 -4.48 5.71
CA PRO A 115 8.10 -4.14 5.02
C PRO A 115 7.82 -3.65 3.60
N ALA A 116 8.83 -3.03 2.97
CA ALA A 116 8.80 -2.71 1.56
C ALA A 116 10.06 -3.19 0.86
N ILE A 117 9.92 -3.56 -0.41
CA ILE A 117 11.02 -4.08 -1.25
C ILE A 117 11.19 -3.16 -2.45
N SER A 118 12.40 -2.70 -2.71
CA SER A 118 12.75 -2.03 -3.95
C SER A 118 14.24 -2.09 -4.23
N ASN A 119 14.59 -2.27 -5.50
CA ASN A 119 15.97 -2.23 -5.99
C ASN A 119 16.94 -3.09 -5.16
N GLY A 120 16.52 -4.33 -4.80
CA GLY A 120 17.31 -5.26 -4.02
C GLY A 120 17.51 -4.87 -2.55
N LYS A 121 16.68 -3.96 -2.04
CA LYS A 121 16.69 -3.51 -0.63
C LYS A 121 15.34 -3.76 0.04
N VAL A 122 15.40 -3.92 1.34
CA VAL A 122 14.25 -4.05 2.23
C VAL A 122 14.22 -2.86 3.18
N PHE A 123 13.03 -2.28 3.36
CA PHE A 123 12.81 -1.16 4.25
C PHE A 123 11.76 -1.55 5.28
N VAL A 124 12.03 -1.36 6.58
CA VAL A 124 11.11 -1.76 7.65
C VAL A 124 11.25 -0.87 8.88
N GLY A 125 10.10 -0.53 9.46
CA GLY A 125 10.01 0.16 10.75
C GLY A 125 9.84 -0.84 11.90
N SER A 126 10.34 -0.48 13.09
CA SER A 126 10.22 -1.29 14.30
C SER A 126 9.75 -0.46 15.50
N GLY A 127 9.18 -1.14 16.50
CA GLY A 127 8.84 -0.62 17.81
C GLY A 127 10.05 -0.12 18.59
N ASP A 128 11.27 -0.56 18.25
CA ASP A 128 12.52 -0.14 18.85
C ASP A 128 13.00 1.28 18.49
N LYS A 129 12.12 2.05 17.84
CA LYS A 129 12.33 3.43 17.37
C LYS A 129 13.29 3.57 16.20
N HIS A 130 13.62 2.48 15.52
CA HIS A 130 14.46 2.54 14.33
C HIS A 130 13.69 2.18 13.06
N PHE A 131 14.09 2.82 12.00
CA PHE A 131 13.72 2.46 10.63
C PHE A 131 14.97 1.94 9.93
N TYR A 132 14.88 0.77 9.33
CA TYR A 132 16.01 0.01 8.79
C TYR A 132 15.94 -0.11 7.28
N ALA A 133 17.11 -0.10 6.63
CA ALA A 133 17.29 -0.61 5.29
C ALA A 133 18.26 -1.79 5.32
N LEU A 134 17.89 -2.86 4.64
CA LEU A 134 18.64 -4.11 4.56
C LEU A 134 18.91 -4.46 3.10
N ASP A 135 19.95 -5.24 2.86
CA ASP A 135 20.14 -5.93 1.59
C ASP A 135 19.14 -7.08 1.49
N LEU A 136 18.35 -7.14 0.41
CA LEU A 136 17.32 -8.16 0.22
C LEU A 136 17.89 -9.58 0.19
N LYS A 137 19.06 -9.76 -0.39
CA LYS A 137 19.66 -11.08 -0.59
C LYS A 137 20.29 -11.65 0.67
N THR A 138 20.89 -10.78 1.49
CA THR A 138 21.70 -11.21 2.65
C THR A 138 21.07 -10.91 4.00
N GLY A 139 20.11 -9.96 4.08
CA GLY A 139 19.56 -9.45 5.33
C GLY A 139 20.52 -8.52 6.09
N GLU A 140 21.68 -8.18 5.52
CA GLU A 140 22.63 -7.28 6.16
C GLU A 140 22.09 -5.85 6.22
N LYS A 141 22.33 -5.18 7.35
CA LYS A 141 21.90 -3.78 7.56
C LYS A 141 22.77 -2.84 6.70
N LEU A 142 22.13 -2.14 5.78
CA LEU A 142 22.77 -1.12 4.95
C LEU A 142 22.85 0.22 5.69
N TRP A 143 21.72 0.65 6.25
CA TRP A 143 21.64 1.84 7.09
C TRP A 143 20.42 1.74 8.03
N LYS A 144 20.40 2.58 9.03
CA LYS A 144 19.25 2.81 9.90
C LYS A 144 19.16 4.25 10.34
N ILE A 145 17.95 4.72 10.63
CA ILE A 145 17.70 6.00 11.30
C ILE A 145 16.98 5.76 12.62
N GLU A 146 17.14 6.68 13.56
CA GLU A 146 16.42 6.69 14.83
C GLU A 146 15.31 7.75 14.79
N GLY A 147 14.11 7.42 15.26
CA GLY A 147 12.98 8.33 15.46
C GLY A 147 12.85 8.73 16.92
N GLY A 148 11.95 9.68 17.18
CA GLY A 148 11.58 10.05 18.56
C GLY A 148 10.74 8.98 19.25
N ASP A 149 10.02 8.16 18.47
CA ASP A 149 9.21 7.03 18.92
C ASP A 149 9.20 5.93 17.83
N LYS A 150 8.42 4.86 18.04
CA LYS A 150 8.31 3.70 17.15
C LYS A 150 7.91 4.08 15.72
N PHE A 151 8.30 3.23 14.76
CA PHE A 151 7.82 3.26 13.38
C PHE A 151 6.81 2.13 13.20
N SER A 152 5.52 2.46 13.27
CA SER A 152 4.41 1.50 13.13
C SER A 152 3.69 1.59 11.79
N SER A 153 4.07 2.53 10.92
CA SER A 153 3.56 2.64 9.56
C SER A 153 4.52 2.03 8.55
N ALA A 154 3.97 1.45 7.48
CA ALA A 154 4.76 0.97 6.37
C ALA A 154 5.39 2.14 5.59
N PRO A 155 6.55 1.97 4.96
CA PRO A 155 7.09 2.97 4.05
C PRO A 155 6.34 2.96 2.71
N THR A 156 6.14 4.15 2.13
CA THR A 156 5.72 4.29 0.74
C THR A 156 6.91 4.67 -0.11
N ILE A 157 7.10 3.94 -1.20
CA ILE A 157 8.22 4.13 -2.13
C ILE A 157 7.76 4.95 -3.32
N VAL A 158 8.52 5.99 -3.66
CA VAL A 158 8.22 6.88 -4.78
C VAL A 158 9.50 7.34 -5.49
N ALA A 159 9.39 7.70 -6.76
CA ALA A 159 10.46 8.42 -7.43
C ALA A 159 10.56 9.86 -6.90
N SER A 160 11.78 10.39 -6.80
CA SER A 160 11.95 11.83 -6.55
C SER A 160 11.34 12.65 -7.69
N PRO A 161 10.92 13.92 -7.45
CA PRO A 161 10.29 14.75 -8.48
C PRO A 161 11.16 14.99 -9.74
N ASP A 162 12.47 14.83 -9.64
CA ASP A 162 13.40 14.91 -10.77
C ASP A 162 13.67 13.54 -11.42
N GLY A 163 13.07 12.47 -10.91
CA GLY A 163 13.18 11.10 -11.40
C GLY A 163 14.55 10.45 -11.23
N LYS A 164 15.48 11.06 -10.47
CA LYS A 164 16.86 10.56 -10.37
C LYS A 164 17.11 9.63 -9.20
N THR A 165 16.32 9.75 -8.14
CA THR A 165 16.48 8.98 -6.91
C THR A 165 15.15 8.39 -6.47
N GLU A 166 15.20 7.34 -5.69
CA GLU A 166 14.05 6.77 -5.03
C GLU A 166 13.95 7.36 -3.63
N TRP A 167 12.74 7.73 -3.25
CA TRP A 167 12.42 8.27 -1.93
C TRP A 167 11.53 7.31 -1.14
N LEU A 168 11.70 7.34 0.16
CA LEU A 168 10.85 6.65 1.13
C LEU A 168 10.08 7.71 1.93
N LEU A 169 8.78 7.55 1.98
CA LEU A 169 7.92 8.33 2.85
C LEU A 169 7.59 7.48 4.06
N VAL A 170 7.97 7.94 5.24
CA VAL A 170 7.88 7.18 6.49
C VAL A 170 7.22 8.04 7.56
N ASN A 171 6.12 7.54 8.13
CA ASN A 171 5.47 8.14 9.29
C ASN A 171 5.98 7.49 10.58
N GLY A 172 6.35 8.31 11.55
CA GLY A 172 6.71 7.87 12.90
C GLY A 172 5.60 8.14 13.89
N TYR A 173 5.52 7.32 14.95
CA TYR A 173 4.62 7.55 16.08
C TYR A 173 5.00 8.81 16.88
N ASP A 174 6.15 9.41 16.59
CA ASP A 174 6.59 10.72 17.08
C ASP A 174 5.88 11.91 16.37
N GLY A 175 4.91 11.63 15.52
CA GLY A 175 4.16 12.64 14.77
C GLY A 175 4.94 13.26 13.60
N ILE A 176 6.05 12.65 13.19
CA ILE A 176 6.86 13.17 12.08
C ILE A 176 6.74 12.30 10.84
N THR A 177 6.31 12.90 9.74
CA THR A 177 6.48 12.34 8.40
C THR A 177 7.88 12.70 7.90
N ARG A 178 8.60 11.70 7.42
CA ARG A 178 9.97 11.85 6.88
C ARG A 178 9.99 11.44 5.42
N CYS A 179 10.65 12.23 4.59
CA CYS A 179 11.08 11.82 3.27
C CYS A 179 12.57 11.51 3.33
N LEU A 180 12.94 10.30 2.94
CA LEU A 180 14.30 9.79 3.01
C LEU A 180 14.77 9.41 1.59
N VAL A 181 16.06 9.59 1.32
CA VAL A 181 16.70 8.98 0.15
C VAL A 181 16.81 7.47 0.41
N ALA A 182 16.20 6.63 -0.41
CA ALA A 182 16.16 5.17 -0.20
C ALA A 182 17.56 4.54 -0.14
N GLU A 183 18.51 5.07 -0.91
CA GLU A 183 19.88 4.55 -0.97
C GLU A 183 20.67 4.77 0.33
N THR A 184 20.47 5.89 1.02
CA THR A 184 21.34 6.34 2.10
C THR A 184 20.66 6.58 3.43
N GLY A 185 19.31 6.64 3.48
CA GLY A 185 18.56 7.07 4.64
C GLY A 185 18.66 8.58 4.94
N ALA A 186 19.29 9.36 4.07
CA ALA A 186 19.42 10.80 4.26
C ALA A 186 18.04 11.48 4.21
N ILE A 187 17.77 12.35 5.18
CA ILE A 187 16.51 13.10 5.25
C ILE A 187 16.50 14.17 4.16
N VAL A 188 15.48 14.16 3.31
CA VAL A 188 15.22 15.19 2.29
C VAL A 188 14.43 16.34 2.92
N TRP A 189 13.33 16.02 3.58
CA TRP A 189 12.50 16.93 4.35
C TRP A 189 11.72 16.20 5.44
N THR A 190 11.16 16.94 6.38
CA THR A 190 10.26 16.44 7.42
C THR A 190 9.03 17.31 7.54
N TYR A 191 7.93 16.70 7.98
CA TYR A 191 6.69 17.40 8.32
C TYR A 191 6.21 16.93 9.70
N GLN A 192 5.86 17.86 10.59
CA GLN A 192 5.42 17.60 11.97
C GLN A 192 3.91 17.79 12.09
N THR A 193 3.20 16.80 12.63
CA THR A 193 1.81 16.89 13.06
C THR A 193 1.72 17.28 14.55
N GLN A 194 0.50 17.49 15.02
CA GLN A 194 0.25 17.84 16.43
C GLN A 194 0.15 16.63 17.35
N ASP A 195 -0.04 15.42 16.78
CA ASP A 195 -0.23 14.16 17.51
C ASP A 195 0.36 13.00 16.69
N TYR A 196 0.23 11.78 17.19
CA TYR A 196 0.76 10.55 16.59
C TYR A 196 0.22 10.30 15.17
N ILE A 197 1.06 9.65 14.35
CA ILE A 197 0.68 9.17 13.02
C ILE A 197 0.84 7.65 13.00
N ASN A 198 -0.23 6.92 12.70
CA ASN A 198 -0.23 5.46 12.60
C ASN A 198 -0.33 4.98 11.15
N GLY A 199 -0.99 5.76 10.27
CA GLY A 199 -1.24 5.37 8.89
C GLY A 199 -0.03 5.56 7.99
N THR A 200 0.06 4.72 6.96
CA THR A 200 1.03 4.84 5.89
C THR A 200 0.70 6.04 4.99
N PRO A 201 1.69 6.80 4.50
CA PRO A 201 1.45 7.91 3.57
C PRO A 201 0.98 7.39 2.21
N ALA A 202 -0.13 7.89 1.69
CA ALA A 202 -0.62 7.60 0.34
C ALA A 202 -0.25 8.72 -0.64
N ILE A 203 0.01 8.39 -1.90
CA ILE A 203 0.34 9.35 -2.95
C ILE A 203 -0.93 9.79 -3.70
N ILE A 204 -0.99 11.07 -4.03
CA ILE A 204 -2.02 11.69 -4.87
C ILE A 204 -1.35 12.32 -6.09
N ASP A 205 -1.68 11.82 -7.29
CA ASP A 205 -1.25 12.35 -8.60
C ASP A 205 0.25 12.67 -8.69
N ASP A 206 1.11 11.84 -8.07
CA ASP A 206 2.58 12.00 -8.01
C ASP A 206 3.06 13.39 -7.51
N ARG A 207 2.17 14.16 -6.88
CA ARG A 207 2.45 15.53 -6.41
C ARG A 207 2.25 15.73 -4.93
N PHE A 208 1.27 15.06 -4.36
CA PHE A 208 0.88 15.23 -2.97
C PHE A 208 0.91 13.90 -2.21
N ILE A 209 0.98 14.03 -0.92
CA ILE A 209 0.95 12.93 0.04
C ILE A 209 -0.24 13.17 0.95
N ALA A 210 -1.06 12.13 1.18
CA ALA A 210 -2.13 12.16 2.16
C ALA A 210 -1.88 11.12 3.25
N PHE A 211 -2.20 11.45 4.49
CA PHE A 211 -2.23 10.52 5.62
C PHE A 211 -3.16 11.04 6.72
N GLY A 212 -3.63 10.11 7.55
CA GLY A 212 -4.45 10.41 8.71
C GLY A 212 -3.59 10.51 9.98
N GLY A 213 -4.02 11.34 10.92
CA GLY A 213 -3.39 11.51 12.24
C GLY A 213 -4.36 11.32 13.40
N CYS A 214 -3.81 11.09 14.60
CA CYS A 214 -4.58 11.12 15.84
C CYS A 214 -5.06 12.55 16.19
N ASP A 215 -4.54 13.57 15.53
CA ASP A 215 -4.97 14.96 15.62
C ASP A 215 -6.27 15.28 14.85
N THR A 216 -7.06 14.23 14.56
CA THR A 216 -8.39 14.31 13.94
C THR A 216 -8.41 14.95 12.56
N SER A 217 -7.39 14.68 11.74
CA SER A 217 -7.29 15.33 10.44
C SER A 217 -6.66 14.45 9.38
N ILE A 218 -7.07 14.66 8.14
CA ILE A 218 -6.34 14.23 6.97
C ILE A 218 -5.37 15.35 6.62
N HIS A 219 -4.07 15.06 6.60
CA HIS A 219 -3.03 15.96 6.15
C HIS A 219 -2.75 15.74 4.69
N ILE A 220 -2.65 16.83 3.93
CA ILE A 220 -2.22 16.82 2.54
C ILE A 220 -0.99 17.73 2.43
N ILE A 221 0.15 17.15 2.04
CA ILE A 221 1.43 17.85 1.92
C ILE A 221 2.03 17.67 0.54
N ASN A 222 2.90 18.58 0.14
CA ASN A 222 3.59 18.53 -1.14
C ASN A 222 4.70 17.48 -1.10
N LEU A 223 4.75 16.56 -2.07
CA LEU A 223 5.77 15.52 -2.17
C LEU A 223 7.19 16.10 -2.30
N ALA A 224 7.35 17.20 -3.04
CA ALA A 224 8.69 17.70 -3.36
C ALA A 224 9.41 18.35 -2.18
N ASP A 225 8.68 18.99 -1.25
CA ASP A 225 9.30 19.78 -0.19
C ASP A 225 8.66 19.64 1.19
N GLY A 226 7.67 18.73 1.35
CA GLY A 226 6.99 18.45 2.61
C GLY A 226 6.12 19.59 3.15
N LYS A 227 5.89 20.65 2.37
CA LYS A 227 5.07 21.77 2.84
C LYS A 227 3.59 21.42 2.88
N PRO A 228 2.85 21.90 3.88
CA PRO A 228 1.42 21.68 3.97
C PRO A 228 0.70 22.34 2.77
N VAL A 229 -0.19 21.57 2.14
CA VAL A 229 -1.06 22.01 1.05
C VAL A 229 -2.46 22.25 1.59
N ASN A 230 -2.97 21.26 2.33
CA ASN A 230 -4.32 21.29 2.88
C ASN A 230 -4.41 20.44 4.15
N LYS A 231 -5.47 20.63 4.92
CA LYS A 231 -5.84 19.84 6.07
C LYS A 231 -7.36 19.75 6.14
N VAL A 232 -7.91 18.53 6.19
CA VAL A 232 -9.35 18.29 6.29
C VAL A 232 -9.65 17.71 7.67
N ALA A 233 -10.52 18.38 8.42
CA ALA A 233 -10.94 17.90 9.73
C ALA A 233 -11.88 16.71 9.59
N THR A 234 -11.69 15.70 10.47
CA THR A 234 -12.49 14.45 10.51
C THR A 234 -13.22 14.27 11.84
N GLU A 235 -13.12 15.24 12.72
CA GLU A 235 -13.73 15.27 14.06
C GLU A 235 -13.35 14.11 15.00
N SER A 236 -12.64 13.10 14.48
CA SER A 236 -12.21 11.92 15.24
C SER A 236 -10.90 11.37 14.67
N PRO A 237 -10.05 10.72 15.51
CA PRO A 237 -8.78 10.17 15.08
C PRO A 237 -8.90 9.18 13.93
N ILE A 238 -7.97 9.28 12.97
CA ILE A 238 -7.75 8.30 11.90
C ILE A 238 -6.59 7.42 12.34
N THR A 239 -6.83 6.13 12.48
CA THR A 239 -5.87 5.19 13.10
C THR A 239 -5.25 4.20 12.14
N ASN A 240 -5.61 4.27 10.87
CA ASN A 240 -5.05 3.43 9.82
C ASN A 240 -4.72 4.26 8.58
N SER A 241 -4.15 3.59 7.59
CA SER A 241 -3.79 4.21 6.32
C SER A 241 -5.03 4.71 5.57
N VAL A 242 -4.87 5.80 4.86
CA VAL A 242 -5.86 6.27 3.89
C VAL A 242 -5.62 5.54 2.56
N ALA A 243 -6.62 5.52 1.69
CA ALA A 243 -6.47 5.14 0.28
C ALA A 243 -6.79 6.34 -0.61
N THR A 244 -6.13 6.45 -1.76
CA THR A 244 -6.38 7.55 -2.71
C THR A 244 -6.79 7.02 -4.08
N SER A 245 -7.69 7.73 -4.75
CA SER A 245 -8.07 7.44 -6.15
C SER A 245 -8.30 8.75 -6.89
N GLY A 246 -7.41 9.07 -7.84
CA GLY A 246 -7.31 10.44 -8.35
C GLY A 246 -7.00 11.39 -7.20
N THR A 247 -7.77 12.46 -7.08
CA THR A 247 -7.64 13.47 -6.00
C THR A 247 -8.45 13.15 -4.75
N THR A 248 -9.28 12.11 -4.76
CA THR A 248 -10.12 11.72 -3.63
C THR A 248 -9.37 10.81 -2.65
N ILE A 249 -9.51 11.10 -1.37
CA ILE A 249 -8.94 10.39 -0.24
C ILE A 249 -10.06 9.68 0.52
N TYR A 250 -9.86 8.41 0.89
CA TYR A 250 -10.81 7.61 1.65
C TYR A 250 -10.16 7.10 2.93
N CYS A 251 -10.87 7.17 4.06
CA CYS A 251 -10.42 6.61 5.34
C CYS A 251 -11.57 6.22 6.25
N GLY A 252 -11.27 5.40 7.25
CA GLY A 252 -12.11 5.16 8.40
C GLY A 252 -11.62 5.92 9.63
N ASN A 253 -12.49 6.20 10.60
CA ASN A 253 -12.11 6.86 11.85
C ASN A 253 -12.70 6.17 13.09
N HIS A 254 -12.30 6.67 14.27
CA HIS A 254 -12.79 6.18 15.57
C HIS A 254 -14.25 6.52 15.87
N ALA A 255 -14.84 7.50 15.19
CA ALA A 255 -16.24 7.86 15.31
C ALA A 255 -17.18 6.97 14.48
N ASN A 256 -16.70 5.79 14.03
CA ASN A 256 -17.50 4.84 13.25
C ASN A 256 -17.87 5.35 11.85
N GLN A 257 -17.06 6.22 11.28
CA GLN A 257 -17.32 6.87 10.00
C GLN A 257 -16.36 6.40 8.93
N VAL A 258 -16.86 6.27 7.70
CA VAL A 258 -16.06 6.23 6.48
C VAL A 258 -16.16 7.59 5.81
N ILE A 259 -15.04 8.17 5.47
CA ILE A 259 -14.93 9.55 5.00
C ILE A 259 -14.31 9.57 3.61
N ALA A 260 -14.87 10.38 2.71
CA ALA A 260 -14.18 10.82 1.50
C ALA A 260 -13.91 12.33 1.56
N ALA A 261 -12.73 12.71 1.10
CA ALA A 261 -12.33 14.11 1.02
C ALA A 261 -11.52 14.36 -0.26
N GLU A 262 -11.64 15.55 -0.84
CA GLU A 262 -10.79 15.96 -1.95
C GLU A 262 -9.49 16.59 -1.44
N ALA A 263 -8.38 16.35 -2.14
CA ALA A 263 -7.07 16.88 -1.75
C ALA A 263 -7.05 18.42 -1.59
N GLU A 264 -7.84 19.15 -2.37
CA GLU A 264 -7.97 20.61 -2.29
C GLU A 264 -9.25 21.05 -1.58
N GLY A 265 -10.11 20.10 -1.14
CA GLY A 265 -11.34 20.35 -0.41
C GLY A 265 -11.08 20.81 1.03
N LYS A 266 -11.97 21.63 1.60
CA LYS A 266 -11.86 22.07 3.00
C LYS A 266 -12.62 21.19 3.97
N GLU A 267 -13.63 20.50 3.48
CA GLU A 267 -14.54 19.65 4.22
C GLU A 267 -14.61 18.27 3.54
N PRO A 268 -15.02 17.21 4.25
CA PRO A 268 -15.35 15.95 3.62
C PRO A 268 -16.37 16.09 2.49
N THR A 269 -16.16 15.37 1.39
CA THR A 269 -17.12 15.31 0.28
C THR A 269 -18.38 14.57 0.69
N TRP A 270 -18.19 13.49 1.46
CA TRP A 270 -19.26 12.75 2.10
C TRP A 270 -18.73 12.02 3.34
N ILE A 271 -19.65 11.72 4.26
CA ILE A 271 -19.43 10.91 5.46
C ILE A 271 -20.47 9.83 5.49
N HIS A 272 -20.05 8.58 5.67
CA HIS A 272 -20.90 7.43 5.90
C HIS A 272 -20.85 7.03 7.37
N GLU A 273 -22.01 6.97 8.04
CA GLU A 273 -22.13 6.51 9.41
C GLU A 273 -22.23 4.98 9.44
N GLY A 274 -21.21 4.32 9.96
CA GLY A 274 -21.10 2.85 9.93
C GLY A 274 -21.80 2.09 11.06
N GLY A 275 -22.34 2.78 12.05
CA GLY A 275 -22.97 2.19 13.23
C GLY A 275 -22.19 2.38 14.52
N ASP A 276 -22.11 1.35 15.39
CA ASP A 276 -21.63 1.51 16.77
C ASP A 276 -20.14 1.18 16.99
N PHE A 277 -19.41 0.79 15.96
CA PHE A 277 -18.04 0.32 16.08
C PHE A 277 -17.08 1.00 15.09
N PRO A 278 -15.85 1.35 15.54
CA PRO A 278 -14.86 2.00 14.71
C PRO A 278 -14.41 1.19 13.48
N PHE A 279 -13.95 1.89 12.48
CA PHE A 279 -13.25 1.34 11.33
C PHE A 279 -11.73 1.42 11.56
N PHE A 280 -11.09 0.25 11.72
CA PHE A 280 -9.64 0.17 11.99
C PHE A 280 -8.82 -0.33 10.80
N THR A 281 -9.45 -0.64 9.67
CA THR A 281 -8.74 -1.15 8.50
C THR A 281 -8.43 -0.04 7.51
N ALA A 282 -7.37 -0.23 6.72
CA ALA A 282 -7.19 0.56 5.51
C ALA A 282 -8.26 0.16 4.49
N PRO A 283 -8.90 1.10 3.79
CA PRO A 283 -9.91 0.76 2.82
C PRO A 283 -9.32 0.12 1.56
N ALA A 284 -10.06 -0.81 0.93
CA ALA A 284 -9.84 -1.15 -0.48
C ALA A 284 -10.78 -0.32 -1.35
N VAL A 285 -10.32 0.07 -2.55
CA VAL A 285 -11.07 0.97 -3.43
C VAL A 285 -11.09 0.43 -4.86
N ASP A 286 -12.28 0.22 -5.41
CA ASP A 286 -12.49 -0.05 -6.82
C ASP A 286 -13.16 1.14 -7.53
N ASP A 287 -13.68 0.94 -8.74
CA ASP A 287 -14.29 2.01 -9.51
C ASP A 287 -15.64 2.48 -8.95
N GLN A 288 -16.32 1.67 -8.13
CA GLN A 288 -17.67 1.93 -7.64
C GLN A 288 -17.76 2.05 -6.12
N HIS A 289 -16.92 1.33 -5.36
CA HIS A 289 -17.06 1.16 -3.93
C HIS A 289 -15.76 1.41 -3.16
N VAL A 290 -15.93 1.72 -1.90
CA VAL A 290 -14.94 1.66 -0.83
C VAL A 290 -15.31 0.50 0.07
N TYR A 291 -14.39 -0.43 0.29
CA TYR A 291 -14.57 -1.60 1.16
C TYR A 291 -13.74 -1.43 2.41
N ILE A 292 -14.35 -1.58 3.57
CA ILE A 292 -13.68 -1.35 4.84
C ILE A 292 -14.20 -2.31 5.93
N GLY A 293 -13.28 -2.87 6.69
CA GLY A 293 -13.59 -3.77 7.79
C GLY A 293 -13.93 -3.03 9.08
N SER A 294 -14.82 -3.60 9.90
CA SER A 294 -15.22 -3.02 11.17
C SER A 294 -15.23 -4.06 12.31
N ARG A 295 -15.09 -3.57 13.54
CA ARG A 295 -15.26 -4.36 14.76
C ARG A 295 -16.71 -4.78 15.01
N ASP A 296 -17.67 -4.30 14.24
CA ASP A 296 -19.06 -4.77 14.22
C ASP A 296 -19.23 -6.15 13.57
N LYS A 297 -18.11 -6.83 13.29
CA LYS A 297 -18.03 -8.15 12.65
C LYS A 297 -18.47 -8.14 11.20
N SER A 298 -18.16 -7.06 10.49
CA SER A 298 -18.61 -6.98 9.10
C SER A 298 -17.59 -6.26 8.23
N LEU A 299 -17.57 -6.65 6.95
CA LEU A 299 -17.05 -5.83 5.87
C LEU A 299 -18.17 -4.94 5.34
N HIS A 300 -17.93 -3.65 5.23
CA HIS A 300 -18.85 -2.67 4.66
C HIS A 300 -18.40 -2.31 3.26
N ALA A 301 -19.34 -2.21 2.33
CA ALA A 301 -19.17 -1.57 1.03
C ALA A 301 -19.98 -0.29 0.98
N VAL A 302 -19.30 0.79 0.64
CA VAL A 302 -19.85 2.14 0.56
C VAL A 302 -19.66 2.66 -0.86
N LYS A 303 -20.68 3.28 -1.44
CA LYS A 303 -20.58 3.86 -2.79
C LYS A 303 -19.61 5.02 -2.82
N ARG A 304 -18.69 5.03 -3.75
CA ARG A 304 -17.72 6.13 -3.94
C ARG A 304 -18.38 7.45 -4.28
N SER A 305 -19.51 7.42 -4.98
CA SER A 305 -20.17 8.61 -5.51
C SER A 305 -20.76 9.52 -4.42
N ASP A 306 -21.29 8.95 -3.35
CA ASP A 306 -22.13 9.66 -2.39
C ASP A 306 -22.06 9.15 -0.95
N GLY A 307 -21.24 8.14 -0.67
CA GLY A 307 -21.12 7.56 0.66
C GLY A 307 -22.32 6.70 1.10
N ALA A 308 -23.28 6.43 0.20
CA ALA A 308 -24.41 5.57 0.54
C ALA A 308 -23.94 4.12 0.77
N ALA A 309 -24.55 3.44 1.76
CA ALA A 309 -24.31 2.01 1.94
C ALA A 309 -24.70 1.24 0.68
N ALA A 310 -23.78 0.40 0.17
CA ALA A 310 -24.08 -0.51 -0.93
C ALA A 310 -24.54 -1.86 -0.37
N TRP A 311 -23.70 -2.48 0.44
CA TRP A 311 -24.01 -3.74 1.11
C TRP A 311 -23.09 -3.94 2.34
N LYS A 312 -23.38 -4.96 3.13
CA LYS A 312 -22.65 -5.34 4.33
C LYS A 312 -22.53 -6.86 4.40
N PHE A 313 -21.31 -7.37 4.52
CA PHE A 313 -21.04 -8.80 4.69
C PHE A 313 -20.75 -9.11 6.16
N LYS A 314 -21.52 -9.98 6.77
CA LYS A 314 -21.40 -10.33 8.19
C LYS A 314 -20.55 -11.59 8.39
N THR A 315 -19.57 -11.52 9.29
CA THR A 315 -18.70 -12.62 9.73
C THR A 315 -19.02 -13.07 11.17
N GLY A 316 -18.35 -14.11 11.64
CA GLY A 316 -18.45 -14.56 13.04
C GLY A 316 -17.61 -13.73 14.02
N GLY A 317 -16.53 -13.09 13.55
CA GLY A 317 -15.57 -12.31 14.32
C GLY A 317 -15.41 -10.87 13.82
N ARG A 318 -14.53 -10.10 14.44
CA ARG A 318 -14.18 -8.75 13.96
C ARG A 318 -13.45 -8.81 12.62
N VAL A 319 -13.62 -7.78 11.79
CA VAL A 319 -12.89 -7.61 10.53
C VAL A 319 -11.88 -6.49 10.76
N GLU A 320 -10.68 -6.86 11.21
CA GLU A 320 -9.54 -5.96 11.44
C GLU A 320 -8.47 -6.10 10.35
N SER A 321 -8.58 -7.11 9.51
CA SER A 321 -7.82 -7.33 8.29
C SER A 321 -8.26 -6.36 7.20
N SER A 322 -7.34 -5.61 6.63
CA SER A 322 -7.65 -4.69 5.53
C SER A 322 -7.97 -5.47 4.25
N PRO A 323 -9.11 -5.23 3.60
CA PRO A 323 -9.52 -6.00 2.43
C PRO A 323 -8.65 -5.73 1.21
N ILE A 324 -8.57 -6.69 0.29
CA ILE A 324 -8.04 -6.49 -1.07
C ILE A 324 -9.15 -6.72 -2.10
N ALA A 325 -9.20 -5.86 -3.14
CA ALA A 325 -10.21 -5.88 -4.17
C ALA A 325 -9.63 -6.44 -5.47
N PHE A 326 -10.17 -7.56 -5.93
CA PHE A 326 -9.95 -8.15 -7.24
C PHE A 326 -10.97 -7.61 -8.26
N ASP A 327 -10.79 -7.94 -9.52
CA ASP A 327 -11.74 -7.52 -10.57
C ASP A 327 -13.16 -8.10 -10.34
N ASP A 328 -13.27 -9.29 -9.73
CA ASP A 328 -14.51 -10.03 -9.53
C ASP A 328 -14.74 -10.50 -8.06
N GLY A 329 -13.98 -10.00 -7.10
CA GLY A 329 -14.13 -10.39 -5.71
C GLY A 329 -13.40 -9.51 -4.71
N ILE A 330 -13.82 -9.55 -3.44
CA ILE A 330 -13.17 -8.85 -2.32
C ILE A 330 -12.73 -9.90 -1.32
N VAL A 331 -11.42 -9.94 -0.99
CA VAL A 331 -10.85 -10.88 -0.01
C VAL A 331 -10.50 -10.15 1.28
N PHE A 332 -10.82 -10.76 2.42
CA PHE A 332 -10.53 -10.21 3.74
C PHE A 332 -10.51 -11.31 4.81
N GLY A 333 -9.71 -11.11 5.84
CA GLY A 333 -9.66 -11.97 7.01
C GLY A 333 -10.64 -11.54 8.11
N SER A 334 -10.96 -12.46 9.01
CA SER A 334 -11.77 -12.19 10.18
C SER A 334 -11.18 -12.88 11.42
N SER A 335 -11.40 -12.30 12.60
CA SER A 335 -10.96 -12.91 13.86
C SER A 335 -11.75 -14.18 14.25
N ASP A 336 -12.65 -14.65 13.39
CA ASP A 336 -13.29 -15.96 13.52
C ASP A 336 -12.48 -17.11 12.86
N GLY A 337 -11.27 -16.83 12.40
CA GLY A 337 -10.37 -17.81 11.82
C GLY A 337 -10.60 -18.09 10.34
N ARG A 338 -11.34 -17.23 9.65
CA ARG A 338 -11.67 -17.44 8.24
C ARG A 338 -11.22 -16.33 7.34
N LEU A 339 -10.73 -16.75 6.18
CA LEU A 339 -10.56 -15.89 5.01
C LEU A 339 -11.82 -15.97 4.16
N TYR A 340 -12.40 -14.83 3.82
CA TYR A 340 -13.63 -14.71 3.07
C TYR A 340 -13.40 -14.05 1.72
N ALA A 341 -14.22 -14.44 0.74
CA ALA A 341 -14.40 -13.69 -0.49
C ALA A 341 -15.87 -13.32 -0.70
N ALA A 342 -16.11 -12.06 -1.02
CA ALA A 342 -17.41 -11.50 -1.28
C ALA A 342 -17.52 -10.98 -2.72
N ASN A 343 -18.72 -11.08 -3.30
CA ASN A 343 -19.04 -10.48 -4.59
C ASN A 343 -19.09 -8.94 -4.46
N PRO A 344 -18.33 -8.18 -5.27
CA PRO A 344 -18.30 -6.72 -5.18
C PRO A 344 -19.65 -6.05 -5.48
N ALA A 345 -20.54 -6.69 -6.26
CA ALA A 345 -21.79 -6.10 -6.67
C ALA A 345 -22.87 -6.11 -5.57
N ASP A 346 -22.96 -7.19 -4.76
CA ASP A 346 -24.05 -7.39 -3.82
C ASP A 346 -23.63 -7.90 -2.44
N GLY A 347 -22.33 -8.16 -2.24
CA GLY A 347 -21.80 -8.67 -0.97
C GLY A 347 -22.12 -10.14 -0.70
N SER A 348 -22.63 -10.91 -1.67
CA SER A 348 -22.84 -12.35 -1.49
C SER A 348 -21.51 -13.09 -1.31
N GLU A 349 -21.51 -14.13 -0.48
CA GLU A 349 -20.32 -14.96 -0.28
C GLU A 349 -19.98 -15.74 -1.55
N LEU A 350 -18.76 -15.56 -2.04
CA LEU A 350 -18.21 -16.34 -3.15
C LEU A 350 -17.59 -17.64 -2.63
N TRP A 351 -16.77 -17.52 -1.60
CA TRP A 351 -16.17 -18.64 -0.88
C TRP A 351 -15.66 -18.19 0.49
N ARG A 352 -15.36 -19.16 1.33
CA ARG A 352 -14.61 -18.99 2.56
C ARG A 352 -13.63 -20.14 2.76
N LEU A 353 -12.49 -19.86 3.39
CA LEU A 353 -11.48 -20.82 3.76
C LEU A 353 -11.26 -20.73 5.27
N ASP A 354 -11.43 -21.85 5.98
CA ASP A 354 -11.20 -21.93 7.41
C ASP A 354 -9.70 -22.18 7.65
N LEU A 355 -9.02 -21.21 8.27
CA LEU A 355 -7.59 -21.30 8.62
C LEU A 355 -7.40 -21.58 10.11
N GLY A 356 -8.47 -21.54 10.90
CA GLY A 356 -8.51 -21.93 12.31
C GLY A 356 -7.99 -20.88 13.30
N GLU A 357 -7.34 -19.81 12.81
CA GLU A 357 -6.64 -18.82 13.63
C GLU A 357 -7.14 -17.40 13.36
N ASP A 358 -6.99 -16.50 14.34
CA ASP A 358 -7.33 -15.08 14.17
C ASP A 358 -6.59 -14.49 12.96
N LEU A 359 -7.32 -13.90 12.02
CA LEU A 359 -6.78 -13.28 10.81
C LEU A 359 -6.91 -11.75 10.89
N SER A 360 -6.20 -11.14 11.81
CA SER A 360 -6.11 -9.67 11.95
C SER A 360 -5.09 -9.05 10.98
N ALA A 361 -4.08 -9.79 10.54
CA ALA A 361 -3.17 -9.36 9.49
C ALA A 361 -3.92 -9.22 8.15
N SER A 362 -3.46 -8.32 7.30
CA SER A 362 -4.08 -8.10 5.99
C SER A 362 -3.53 -9.07 4.95
N PRO A 363 -4.38 -9.63 4.07
CA PRO A 363 -3.92 -10.45 2.97
C PRO A 363 -3.18 -9.62 1.93
N VAL A 364 -2.26 -10.26 1.22
CA VAL A 364 -1.61 -9.75 0.01
C VAL A 364 -1.81 -10.72 -1.13
N TYR A 365 -1.66 -10.23 -2.36
CA TYR A 365 -1.74 -11.08 -3.53
C TYR A 365 -0.50 -10.92 -4.40
N ALA A 366 0.23 -12.00 -4.57
CA ALA A 366 1.41 -12.04 -5.43
C ALA A 366 1.55 -13.41 -6.08
N HIS A 367 2.05 -13.46 -7.32
CA HIS A 367 2.36 -14.68 -8.05
C HIS A 367 1.21 -15.70 -8.13
N GLY A 368 -0.05 -15.23 -8.17
CA GLY A 368 -1.24 -16.09 -8.19
C GLY A 368 -1.69 -16.58 -6.83
N CYS A 369 -1.00 -16.19 -5.74
CA CYS A 369 -1.28 -16.62 -4.37
C CYS A 369 -1.79 -15.49 -3.48
N ILE A 370 -2.72 -15.81 -2.59
CA ILE A 370 -3.08 -14.98 -1.44
C ILE A 370 -2.17 -15.40 -0.28
N ILE A 371 -1.53 -14.43 0.36
CA ILE A 371 -0.61 -14.67 1.48
C ILE A 371 -1.12 -13.90 2.68
N ILE A 372 -1.25 -14.57 3.84
CA ILE A 372 -1.75 -13.96 5.08
C ILE A 372 -1.10 -14.62 6.29
N ALA A 373 -0.80 -13.82 7.31
CA ALA A 373 -0.31 -14.32 8.59
C ALA A 373 -1.46 -14.55 9.58
N GLY A 374 -1.42 -15.67 10.29
CA GLY A 374 -2.35 -16.02 11.36
C GLY A 374 -1.87 -15.56 12.73
N GLY A 375 -2.81 -15.48 13.68
CA GLY A 375 -2.55 -15.10 15.06
C GLY A 375 -1.76 -16.12 15.87
N ASP A 376 -1.55 -17.32 15.35
CA ASP A 376 -0.70 -18.37 15.94
C ASP A 376 0.76 -18.31 15.46
N GLY A 377 1.09 -17.39 14.55
CA GLY A 377 2.41 -17.32 13.91
C GLY A 377 2.53 -18.19 12.65
N THR A 378 1.44 -18.65 12.07
CA THR A 378 1.48 -19.36 10.79
C THR A 378 1.32 -18.37 9.63
N LEU A 379 2.27 -18.37 8.69
CA LEU A 379 2.10 -17.71 7.40
C LEU A 379 1.45 -18.71 6.45
N PHE A 380 0.29 -18.37 5.91
CA PHE A 380 -0.43 -19.17 4.93
C PHE A 380 -0.19 -18.63 3.52
N VAL A 381 0.11 -19.52 2.59
CA VAL A 381 0.14 -19.25 1.16
C VAL A 381 -0.93 -20.08 0.49
N ILE A 382 -1.83 -19.40 -0.19
CA ILE A 382 -3.11 -19.94 -0.67
C ILE A 382 -3.18 -19.70 -2.17
N SER A 383 -3.37 -20.74 -2.94
CA SER A 383 -3.46 -20.69 -4.41
C SER A 383 -4.77 -21.26 -4.92
N GLU A 384 -5.02 -21.09 -6.21
CA GLU A 384 -6.10 -21.80 -6.91
C GLU A 384 -5.81 -23.31 -6.91
N ASN A 385 -6.81 -24.12 -6.58
CA ASN A 385 -6.71 -25.56 -6.75
C ASN A 385 -6.70 -25.91 -8.25
N HIS A 386 -5.58 -26.31 -8.77
CA HIS A 386 -5.47 -26.84 -10.12
C HIS A 386 -5.73 -28.34 -10.09
N PRO A 387 -6.83 -28.84 -10.70
CA PRO A 387 -7.18 -30.26 -10.71
C PRO A 387 -6.19 -31.12 -11.51
#